data_f843f3f4570615ea0548a35558d2b33a
#
_entry.id   f843f3f4570615ea0548a35558d2b33a
#
_cell.length_a   1.000
_cell.length_b   1.000
_cell.length_c   1.000
_cell.angle_alpha   90.00
_cell.angle_beta   90.00
_cell.angle_gamma   90.00
#
_symmetry.space_group_name_H-M   'P 1'
#
loop_
_entity.id
_entity.type
_entity.pdbx_description
1 polymer ?
#
loop_
_entity_poly.entity_id
_entity_poly.type
_entity_poly.pdbx_seq_one_letter_code
_entity_poly.pdbx_strand_id
1 'polypeptide(L)'
;MKAVYIHIPFCNNICSYCDFCKMYYNPKIISNYLDNLENEIKTRYQNEIISSLYIGGGTPSSLSYAELKRLLNITKIFKVSNDLEFTIEVNPESLSLDKIKLLKEYGVNRVSIGVQSFNDKIIKELNRDHNKDMVFKVVNMLKENNITNINIDLMYGINSDINIIKEDLDNYLKLDIPHLSYYSLIIEDNTIFSINKREYIDEDIDYNMYKYINDTLKKHGYIHYETSNYAKPHYESKHNLVYWNNEEYYGFGLSAVSYLNNYRSTNTKNISKYLKGIYLDNSIYEDVDIQKQNTIILGFRKLEGINLTNYQNRYHENLLDNKIIISLIKEGKLEVSNNYLRISDKYFYISNEILINFI
;
A
#
# COMPACT_ATOMS: atom_id res chain seq x y z
N MET A 1 -16.45 -8.59 -7.08
CA MET A 1 -16.26 -7.12 -7.16
C MET A 1 -14.79 -6.88 -7.36
N LYS A 2 -14.39 -5.84 -8.10
CA LYS A 2 -12.96 -5.60 -8.41
C LYS A 2 -12.43 -4.35 -7.71
N ALA A 3 -11.12 -4.27 -7.57
CA ALA A 3 -10.43 -3.08 -7.09
C ALA A 3 -9.89 -2.25 -8.26
N VAL A 4 -9.68 -0.95 -8.02
CA VAL A 4 -9.03 -0.03 -8.96
C VAL A 4 -7.91 0.72 -8.22
N TYR A 5 -6.71 0.69 -8.78
CA TYR A 5 -5.58 1.54 -8.42
C TYR A 5 -5.35 2.61 -9.49
N ILE A 6 -5.18 3.86 -9.09
CA ILE A 6 -4.81 4.96 -9.97
C ILE A 6 -3.48 5.54 -9.50
N HIS A 7 -2.49 5.51 -10.39
CA HIS A 7 -1.17 6.06 -10.12
C HIS A 7 -1.06 7.52 -10.53
N ILE A 8 -0.65 8.39 -9.61
CA ILE A 8 -0.37 9.81 -9.84
C ILE A 8 1.11 10.05 -9.55
N PRO A 9 1.97 10.20 -10.58
CA PRO A 9 3.43 10.16 -10.39
C PRO A 9 4.05 11.48 -9.89
N PHE A 10 3.26 12.48 -9.54
CA PHE A 10 3.77 13.83 -9.25
C PHE A 10 4.05 14.04 -7.77
N CYS A 11 5.23 14.62 -7.45
CA CYS A 11 5.65 14.98 -6.11
C CYS A 11 6.21 16.41 -6.09
N ASN A 12 5.93 17.17 -5.03
CA ASN A 12 6.61 18.46 -4.82
C ASN A 12 8.08 18.24 -4.43
N ASN A 13 8.36 17.19 -3.66
CA ASN A 13 9.69 16.80 -3.22
C ASN A 13 9.88 15.28 -3.39
N ILE A 14 11.11 14.83 -3.71
CA ILE A 14 11.43 13.41 -3.88
C ILE A 14 12.17 12.92 -2.64
N CYS A 15 11.57 11.94 -1.95
CA CYS A 15 12.12 11.34 -0.74
C CYS A 15 13.36 10.48 -1.02
N SER A 16 14.29 10.44 -0.06
CA SER A 16 15.60 9.77 -0.22
C SER A 16 15.52 8.25 -0.41
N TYR A 17 14.45 7.61 0.07
CA TYR A 17 14.23 6.16 0.05
C TYR A 17 13.30 5.69 -1.07
N CYS A 18 12.61 6.61 -1.74
CA CYS A 18 11.48 6.26 -2.60
C CYS A 18 11.92 5.62 -3.92
N ASP A 19 11.36 4.45 -4.24
CA ASP A 19 11.57 3.69 -5.48
C ASP A 19 10.36 3.76 -6.43
N PHE A 20 9.23 4.32 -5.99
CA PHE A 20 8.04 4.43 -6.83
C PHE A 20 8.30 5.23 -8.10
N CYS A 21 7.53 4.94 -9.14
CA CYS A 21 7.53 5.73 -10.37
C CYS A 21 7.03 7.14 -10.06
N LYS A 22 7.94 8.10 -10.00
CA LYS A 22 7.68 9.48 -9.58
C LYS A 22 8.44 10.49 -10.41
N MET A 23 7.93 11.71 -10.41
CA MET A 23 8.58 12.87 -11.01
C MET A 23 8.20 14.14 -10.26
N TYR A 24 9.01 15.19 -10.41
CA TYR A 24 8.64 16.48 -9.86
C TYR A 24 7.35 17.01 -10.45
N TYR A 25 6.55 17.68 -9.62
CA TYR A 25 5.35 18.38 -10.04
C TYR A 25 5.67 19.33 -11.22
N ASN A 26 4.91 19.18 -12.31
CA ASN A 26 5.08 20.00 -13.51
C ASN A 26 3.69 20.29 -14.13
N PRO A 27 3.16 21.51 -13.97
CA PRO A 27 1.82 21.86 -14.44
C PRO A 27 1.63 21.74 -15.96
N LYS A 28 2.72 21.83 -16.74
CA LYS A 28 2.68 21.68 -18.21
C LYS A 28 2.34 20.23 -18.63
N ILE A 29 2.67 19.25 -17.80
CA ILE A 29 2.47 17.84 -18.10
C ILE A 29 1.17 17.34 -17.50
N ILE A 30 0.76 17.83 -16.33
CA ILE A 30 -0.36 17.29 -15.56
C ILE A 30 -1.67 17.30 -16.33
N SER A 31 -1.98 18.38 -17.04
CA SER A 31 -3.23 18.45 -17.83
C SER A 31 -3.29 17.33 -18.86
N ASN A 32 -2.22 17.15 -19.65
CA ASN A 32 -2.13 16.10 -20.66
C ASN A 32 -2.11 14.69 -20.01
N TYR A 33 -1.47 14.56 -18.84
CA TYR A 33 -1.48 13.31 -18.08
C TYR A 33 -2.91 12.91 -17.67
N LEU A 34 -3.69 13.85 -17.14
CA LEU A 34 -5.08 13.59 -16.73
C LEU A 34 -5.98 13.32 -17.93
N ASP A 35 -5.74 13.94 -19.11
CA ASP A 35 -6.43 13.61 -20.37
C ASP A 35 -6.18 12.15 -20.77
N ASN A 36 -4.91 11.74 -20.71
CA ASN A 36 -4.53 10.36 -21.05
C ASN A 36 -5.03 9.34 -20.02
N LEU A 37 -5.01 9.68 -18.73
CA LEU A 37 -5.57 8.83 -17.67
C LEU A 37 -7.07 8.61 -17.88
N GLU A 38 -7.82 9.67 -18.17
CA GLU A 38 -9.26 9.56 -18.48
C GLU A 38 -9.52 8.69 -19.70
N ASN A 39 -8.72 8.87 -20.77
CA ASN A 39 -8.83 8.07 -21.98
C ASN A 39 -8.46 6.60 -21.74
N GLU A 40 -7.40 6.33 -20.97
CA GLU A 40 -7.01 4.98 -20.58
C GLU A 40 -8.13 4.28 -19.81
N ILE A 41 -8.74 4.95 -18.83
CA ILE A 41 -9.84 4.40 -18.04
C ILE A 41 -11.04 4.10 -18.96
N LYS A 42 -11.45 5.05 -19.81
CA LYS A 42 -12.57 4.88 -20.73
C LYS A 42 -12.39 3.72 -21.71
N THR A 43 -11.16 3.45 -22.12
CA THR A 43 -10.86 2.40 -23.11
C THR A 43 -10.67 1.01 -22.50
N ARG A 44 -10.20 0.92 -21.24
CA ARG A 44 -9.82 -0.36 -20.63
C ARG A 44 -10.77 -0.84 -19.53
N TYR A 45 -11.54 0.05 -18.91
CA TYR A 45 -12.50 -0.32 -17.90
C TYR A 45 -13.75 -0.96 -18.50
N GLN A 46 -14.16 -2.13 -18.00
CA GLN A 46 -15.24 -2.95 -18.55
C GLN A 46 -16.59 -2.78 -17.84
N ASN A 47 -16.79 -1.66 -17.12
CA ASN A 47 -18.03 -1.32 -16.42
C ASN A 47 -18.47 -2.29 -15.30
N GLU A 48 -17.55 -2.98 -14.68
CA GLU A 48 -17.80 -3.86 -13.54
C GLU A 48 -17.98 -3.05 -12.25
N ILE A 49 -18.59 -3.66 -11.24
CA ILE A 49 -18.77 -3.00 -9.94
C ILE A 49 -17.43 -3.01 -9.17
N ILE A 50 -16.99 -1.83 -8.74
CA ILE A 50 -15.75 -1.60 -7.99
C ILE A 50 -16.06 -1.51 -6.50
N SER A 51 -15.39 -2.32 -5.68
CA SER A 51 -15.52 -2.31 -4.21
C SER A 51 -14.39 -1.56 -3.50
N SER A 52 -13.28 -1.32 -4.20
CA SER A 52 -12.16 -0.54 -3.67
C SER A 52 -11.55 0.33 -4.77
N LEU A 53 -11.40 1.62 -4.50
CA LEU A 53 -10.74 2.60 -5.35
C LEU A 53 -9.61 3.26 -4.57
N TYR A 54 -8.39 3.18 -5.09
CA TYR A 54 -7.19 3.69 -4.44
C TYR A 54 -6.42 4.63 -5.39
N ILE A 55 -6.20 5.86 -4.96
CA ILE A 55 -5.38 6.83 -5.67
C ILE A 55 -4.07 7.02 -4.90
N GLY A 56 -2.96 6.60 -5.51
CA GLY A 56 -1.64 6.64 -4.88
C GLY A 56 -0.51 6.95 -5.85
N GLY A 57 0.72 6.64 -5.44
CA GLY A 57 1.93 6.69 -6.27
C GLY A 57 2.99 7.67 -5.83
N GLY A 58 3.10 8.83 -6.47
CA GLY A 58 3.94 9.92 -6.01
C GLY A 58 3.29 10.61 -4.81
N THR A 59 2.52 11.66 -5.07
CA THR A 59 1.76 12.36 -4.03
C THR A 59 0.51 12.99 -4.65
N PRO A 60 -0.63 12.29 -4.68
CA PRO A 60 -1.85 12.83 -5.28
C PRO A 60 -2.30 14.19 -4.71
N SER A 61 -2.04 14.42 -3.42
CA SER A 61 -2.32 15.71 -2.77
C SER A 61 -1.39 16.86 -3.18
N SER A 62 -0.31 16.60 -3.93
CA SER A 62 0.54 17.66 -4.52
C SER A 62 -0.16 18.40 -5.66
N LEU A 63 -1.16 17.78 -6.28
CA LEU A 63 -1.98 18.43 -7.32
C LEU A 63 -2.64 19.71 -6.78
N SER A 64 -2.73 20.74 -7.61
CA SER A 64 -3.52 21.92 -7.29
C SER A 64 -4.99 21.57 -7.04
N TYR A 65 -5.76 22.45 -6.41
CA TYR A 65 -7.19 22.21 -6.18
C TYR A 65 -7.96 21.87 -7.47
N ALA A 66 -7.67 22.59 -8.56
CA ALA A 66 -8.34 22.37 -9.84
C ALA A 66 -7.97 21.02 -10.47
N GLU A 67 -6.70 20.64 -10.42
CA GLU A 67 -6.20 19.36 -10.93
C GLU A 67 -6.73 18.18 -10.10
N LEU A 68 -6.72 18.31 -8.77
CA LEU A 68 -7.30 17.30 -7.86
C LEU A 68 -8.79 17.13 -8.13
N LYS A 69 -9.54 18.23 -8.28
CA LYS A 69 -10.96 18.19 -8.63
C LYS A 69 -11.17 17.48 -9.97
N ARG A 70 -10.32 17.73 -10.95
CA ARG A 70 -10.37 17.05 -12.25
C ARG A 70 -10.10 15.55 -12.11
N LEU A 71 -9.07 15.15 -11.35
CA LEU A 71 -8.78 13.74 -11.05
C LEU A 71 -9.99 13.05 -10.39
N LEU A 72 -10.58 13.68 -9.39
CA LEU A 72 -11.76 13.15 -8.70
C LEU A 72 -13.00 13.08 -9.62
N ASN A 73 -13.15 13.98 -10.61
CA ASN A 73 -14.20 13.86 -11.63
C ASN A 73 -13.99 12.64 -12.53
N ILE A 74 -12.74 12.30 -12.87
CA ILE A 74 -12.41 11.11 -13.66
C ILE A 74 -12.88 9.84 -12.94
N THR A 75 -12.79 9.78 -11.62
CA THR A 75 -13.21 8.59 -10.85
C THR A 75 -14.72 8.30 -10.94
N LYS A 76 -15.54 9.27 -11.36
CA LYS A 76 -17.00 9.07 -11.57
C LYS A 76 -17.33 8.14 -12.75
N ILE A 77 -16.34 7.79 -13.57
CA ILE A 77 -16.50 6.79 -14.64
C ILE A 77 -16.79 5.40 -14.04
N PHE A 78 -16.26 5.12 -12.84
CA PHE A 78 -16.42 3.81 -12.23
C PHE A 78 -17.79 3.59 -11.64
N LYS A 79 -18.36 2.40 -11.87
CA LYS A 79 -19.53 1.90 -11.15
C LYS A 79 -19.07 1.36 -9.80
N VAL A 80 -19.54 1.93 -8.73
CA VAL A 80 -19.07 1.60 -7.38
C VAL A 80 -20.12 0.85 -6.57
N SER A 81 -19.67 0.02 -5.65
CA SER A 81 -20.54 -0.64 -4.68
C SER A 81 -20.97 0.32 -3.56
N ASN A 82 -22.05 -0.01 -2.85
CA ASN A 82 -22.55 0.81 -1.74
C ASN A 82 -21.57 0.88 -0.55
N ASP A 83 -20.68 -0.11 -0.43
CA ASP A 83 -19.69 -0.25 0.64
C ASP A 83 -18.25 0.05 0.14
N LEU A 84 -18.14 0.87 -0.91
CA LEU A 84 -16.86 1.28 -1.49
C LEU A 84 -15.88 1.78 -0.43
N GLU A 85 -14.65 1.23 -0.44
CA GLU A 85 -13.48 1.87 0.17
C GLU A 85 -12.82 2.77 -0.87
N PHE A 86 -12.86 4.09 -0.66
CA PHE A 86 -12.22 5.06 -1.53
C PHE A 86 -11.05 5.72 -0.80
N THR A 87 -9.84 5.29 -1.12
CA THR A 87 -8.59 5.75 -0.49
C THR A 87 -7.85 6.75 -1.38
N ILE A 88 -7.22 7.74 -0.75
CA ILE A 88 -6.23 8.62 -1.39
C ILE A 88 -5.00 8.77 -0.50
N GLU A 89 -3.80 8.74 -1.11
CA GLU A 89 -2.54 9.07 -0.46
C GLU A 89 -2.31 10.58 -0.42
N VAL A 90 -1.82 11.05 0.72
CA VAL A 90 -1.53 12.46 0.95
C VAL A 90 -0.24 12.65 1.75
N ASN A 91 0.38 13.80 1.59
CA ASN A 91 1.43 14.27 2.49
C ASN A 91 0.89 15.40 3.38
N PRO A 92 1.33 15.50 4.66
CA PRO A 92 0.84 16.51 5.59
C PRO A 92 0.93 17.95 5.06
N GLU A 93 2.06 18.29 4.42
CA GLU A 93 2.36 19.63 3.89
C GLU A 93 1.52 20.00 2.66
N SER A 94 0.94 19.04 1.97
CA SER A 94 0.21 19.25 0.71
C SER A 94 -1.31 19.23 0.84
N LEU A 95 -1.84 18.93 2.04
CA LEU A 95 -3.28 18.77 2.29
C LEU A 95 -3.87 19.99 3.02
N SER A 96 -4.63 20.81 2.29
CA SER A 96 -5.37 21.96 2.83
C SER A 96 -6.81 21.59 3.19
N LEU A 97 -7.47 22.44 4.01
CA LEU A 97 -8.88 22.26 4.37
C LEU A 97 -9.79 22.21 3.13
N ASP A 98 -9.54 23.05 2.12
CA ASP A 98 -10.34 23.04 0.90
C ASP A 98 -10.20 21.72 0.12
N LYS A 99 -8.98 21.17 0.07
CA LYS A 99 -8.77 19.84 -0.51
C LYS A 99 -9.50 18.75 0.30
N ILE A 100 -9.48 18.80 1.63
CA ILE A 100 -10.21 17.86 2.50
C ILE A 100 -11.71 17.89 2.21
N LYS A 101 -12.30 19.09 2.14
CA LYS A 101 -13.72 19.25 1.77
C LYS A 101 -14.02 18.68 0.39
N LEU A 102 -13.14 18.93 -0.56
CA LEU A 102 -13.25 18.37 -1.91
C LEU A 102 -13.19 16.84 -1.90
N LEU A 103 -12.25 16.23 -1.18
CA LEU A 103 -12.15 14.77 -1.04
C LEU A 103 -13.47 14.19 -0.48
N LYS A 104 -14.01 14.82 0.56
CA LYS A 104 -15.28 14.41 1.17
C LYS A 104 -16.46 14.52 0.21
N GLU A 105 -16.56 15.63 -0.55
CA GLU A 105 -17.59 15.84 -1.58
C GLU A 105 -17.60 14.71 -2.63
N TYR A 106 -16.42 14.20 -2.99
CA TYR A 106 -16.27 13.12 -3.98
C TYR A 106 -16.34 11.71 -3.39
N GLY A 107 -16.64 11.57 -2.11
CA GLY A 107 -16.87 10.27 -1.47
C GLY A 107 -15.60 9.57 -1.00
N VAL A 108 -14.45 10.25 -0.97
CA VAL A 108 -13.25 9.71 -0.32
C VAL A 108 -13.57 9.45 1.16
N ASN A 109 -13.39 8.22 1.60
CA ASN A 109 -13.71 7.79 2.96
C ASN A 109 -12.52 7.20 3.72
N ARG A 110 -11.38 7.00 3.06
CA ARG A 110 -10.11 6.59 3.67
C ARG A 110 -8.97 7.49 3.16
N VAL A 111 -8.08 7.93 4.06
CA VAL A 111 -6.91 8.74 3.72
C VAL A 111 -5.66 8.08 4.29
N SER A 112 -4.62 7.87 3.45
CA SER A 112 -3.30 7.41 3.87
C SER A 112 -2.34 8.58 3.90
N ILE A 113 -1.72 8.84 5.06
CA ILE A 113 -0.84 9.99 5.28
C ILE A 113 0.60 9.50 5.38
N GLY A 114 1.43 9.88 4.42
CA GLY A 114 2.87 9.60 4.46
C GLY A 114 3.57 10.47 5.50
N VAL A 115 3.84 9.92 6.68
CA VAL A 115 4.52 10.61 7.79
C VAL A 115 5.98 10.12 7.93
N GLN A 116 6.19 8.83 7.88
CA GLN A 116 7.44 8.09 7.99
C GLN A 116 8.09 8.12 9.39
N SER A 117 8.08 9.25 10.08
CA SER A 117 8.50 9.40 11.47
C SER A 117 7.94 10.69 12.06
N PHE A 118 7.85 10.80 13.39
CA PHE A 118 7.59 12.04 14.12
C PHE A 118 8.87 12.72 14.59
N ASN A 119 10.03 12.10 14.35
CA ASN A 119 11.32 12.63 14.72
C ASN A 119 11.89 13.56 13.64
N ASP A 120 12.13 14.83 13.97
CA ASP A 120 12.57 15.86 13.02
C ASP A 120 13.90 15.53 12.32
N LYS A 121 14.80 14.79 12.97
CA LYS A 121 16.08 14.40 12.36
C LYS A 121 15.85 13.36 11.27
N ILE A 122 15.01 12.38 11.55
CA ILE A 122 14.64 11.34 10.57
C ILE A 122 13.89 11.98 9.40
N ILE A 123 12.93 12.86 9.63
CA ILE A 123 12.18 13.56 8.58
C ILE A 123 13.12 14.30 7.62
N LYS A 124 14.11 15.03 8.15
CA LYS A 124 15.13 15.72 7.32
C LYS A 124 16.00 14.74 6.53
N GLU A 125 16.41 13.64 7.14
CA GLU A 125 17.21 12.59 6.48
C GLU A 125 16.44 11.93 5.32
N LEU A 126 15.13 11.77 5.47
CA LEU A 126 14.21 11.26 4.44
C LEU A 126 13.89 12.29 3.34
N ASN A 127 14.42 13.52 3.44
CA ASN A 127 14.13 14.63 2.54
C ASN A 127 12.64 14.98 2.49
N ARG A 128 12.00 15.18 3.66
CA ARG A 128 10.59 15.54 3.81
C ARG A 128 10.43 16.89 4.50
N ASP A 129 9.34 17.59 4.19
CA ASP A 129 9.13 19.01 4.56
C ASP A 129 8.09 19.21 5.67
N HIS A 130 7.55 18.15 6.26
CA HIS A 130 6.58 18.25 7.35
C HIS A 130 7.23 18.12 8.72
N ASN A 131 6.48 18.45 9.75
CA ASN A 131 6.81 18.23 11.15
C ASN A 131 5.61 17.60 11.89
N LYS A 132 5.84 17.23 13.14
CA LYS A 132 4.83 16.63 14.00
C LYS A 132 3.54 17.46 14.07
N ASP A 133 3.63 18.77 14.28
CA ASP A 133 2.47 19.64 14.45
C ASP A 133 1.59 19.68 13.20
N MET A 134 2.20 19.63 11.99
CA MET A 134 1.45 19.51 10.74
C MET A 134 0.67 18.21 10.67
N VAL A 135 1.25 17.08 11.11
CA VAL A 135 0.56 15.79 11.13
C VAL A 135 -0.67 15.85 12.04
N PHE A 136 -0.51 16.31 13.28
CA PHE A 136 -1.64 16.47 14.23
C PHE A 136 -2.72 17.38 13.66
N LYS A 137 -2.34 18.51 13.07
CA LYS A 137 -3.27 19.45 12.44
C LYS A 137 -4.07 18.79 11.32
N VAL A 138 -3.39 18.07 10.42
CA VAL A 138 -4.05 17.40 9.28
C VAL A 138 -5.00 16.31 9.74
N VAL A 139 -4.60 15.48 10.70
CA VAL A 139 -5.47 14.44 11.27
C VAL A 139 -6.71 15.05 11.93
N ASN A 140 -6.57 16.14 12.69
CA ASN A 140 -7.70 16.83 13.30
C ASN A 140 -8.63 17.41 12.22
N MET A 141 -8.10 18.07 11.18
CA MET A 141 -8.91 18.59 10.08
C MET A 141 -9.68 17.49 9.35
N LEU A 142 -9.09 16.29 9.15
CA LEU A 142 -9.78 15.15 8.56
C LEU A 142 -10.94 14.68 9.44
N LYS A 143 -10.70 14.50 10.75
CA LYS A 143 -11.73 14.08 11.71
C LYS A 143 -12.89 15.07 11.78
N GLU A 144 -12.60 16.37 11.85
CA GLU A 144 -13.60 17.45 11.86
C GLU A 144 -14.46 17.48 10.58
N ASN A 145 -13.92 16.96 9.46
CA ASN A 145 -14.65 16.82 8.20
C ASN A 145 -15.23 15.40 7.98
N ASN A 146 -15.38 14.62 9.06
CA ASN A 146 -15.94 13.26 9.04
C ASN A 146 -15.20 12.27 8.11
N ILE A 147 -13.88 12.39 8.03
CA ILE A 147 -12.98 11.37 7.46
C ILE A 147 -12.20 10.79 8.64
N THR A 148 -12.68 9.67 9.17
CA THR A 148 -12.13 9.02 10.37
C THR A 148 -11.35 7.74 10.07
N ASN A 149 -11.53 7.15 8.89
CA ASN A 149 -10.70 6.04 8.44
C ASN A 149 -9.37 6.60 7.90
N ILE A 150 -8.43 6.79 8.82
CA ILE A 150 -7.14 7.42 8.56
C ILE A 150 -6.05 6.37 8.78
N ASN A 151 -5.16 6.24 7.81
CA ASN A 151 -3.91 5.54 7.93
C ASN A 151 -2.75 6.53 8.06
N ILE A 152 -1.74 6.16 8.83
CA ILE A 152 -0.42 6.79 8.82
C ILE A 152 0.61 5.76 8.35
N ASP A 153 1.51 6.17 7.46
CA ASP A 153 2.65 5.38 7.07
C ASP A 153 3.86 5.81 7.91
N LEU A 154 4.46 4.87 8.65
CA LEU A 154 5.70 5.03 9.39
C LEU A 154 6.76 4.05 8.88
N MET A 155 8.03 4.38 9.09
CA MET A 155 9.18 3.57 8.67
C MET A 155 10.16 3.39 9.83
N TYR A 156 10.57 2.14 10.10
CA TYR A 156 11.65 1.83 11.03
C TYR A 156 12.89 1.31 10.29
N GLY A 157 13.98 1.03 11.01
CA GLY A 157 15.21 0.58 10.36
C GLY A 157 16.05 1.69 9.72
N ILE A 158 15.63 2.96 9.84
CA ILE A 158 16.40 4.12 9.34
C ILE A 158 17.57 4.40 10.28
N ASN A 159 17.39 4.21 11.56
CA ASN A 159 18.38 4.44 12.61
C ASN A 159 18.27 3.34 13.66
N SER A 160 19.38 3.00 14.32
CA SER A 160 19.43 1.95 15.34
C SER A 160 18.89 2.36 16.72
N ASP A 161 18.46 3.61 16.91
CA ASP A 161 17.95 4.10 18.19
C ASP A 161 16.47 3.74 18.38
N ILE A 162 16.20 2.77 19.26
CA ILE A 162 14.85 2.32 19.64
C ILE A 162 13.99 3.46 20.23
N ASN A 163 14.58 4.54 20.75
CA ASN A 163 13.80 5.65 21.28
C ASN A 163 13.05 6.42 20.20
N ILE A 164 13.53 6.40 18.95
CA ILE A 164 12.79 6.95 17.80
C ILE A 164 11.49 6.18 17.61
N ILE A 165 11.52 4.84 17.66
CA ILE A 165 10.33 4.00 17.53
C ILE A 165 9.34 4.25 18.66
N LYS A 166 9.84 4.45 19.89
CA LYS A 166 8.99 4.80 21.03
C LYS A 166 8.32 6.16 20.83
N GLU A 167 9.08 7.17 20.39
CA GLU A 167 8.55 8.51 20.08
C GLU A 167 7.49 8.45 18.98
N ASP A 168 7.73 7.69 17.91
CA ASP A 168 6.82 7.51 16.79
C ASP A 168 5.51 6.85 17.24
N LEU A 169 5.59 5.75 18.00
CA LEU A 169 4.39 5.07 18.51
C LEU A 169 3.63 5.91 19.53
N ASP A 170 4.32 6.62 20.44
CA ASP A 170 3.68 7.51 21.41
C ASP A 170 2.89 8.65 20.74
N ASN A 171 3.45 9.23 19.65
CA ASN A 171 2.77 10.27 18.89
C ASN A 171 1.62 9.69 18.06
N TYR A 172 1.82 8.53 17.42
CA TYR A 172 0.78 7.83 16.68
C TYR A 172 -0.42 7.49 17.57
N LEU A 173 -0.20 6.91 18.75
CA LEU A 173 -1.26 6.54 19.68
C LEU A 173 -2.07 7.75 20.20
N LYS A 174 -1.44 8.93 20.34
CA LYS A 174 -2.15 10.18 20.68
C LYS A 174 -3.08 10.65 19.58
N LEU A 175 -2.86 10.26 18.34
CA LEU A 175 -3.73 10.61 17.23
C LEU A 175 -5.06 9.85 17.27
N ASP A 176 -5.16 8.75 17.99
CA ASP A 176 -6.36 7.91 18.10
C ASP A 176 -7.05 7.68 16.74
N ILE A 177 -6.32 7.05 15.84
CA ILE A 177 -6.76 6.67 14.49
C ILE A 177 -6.69 5.16 14.30
N PRO A 178 -7.47 4.59 13.35
CA PRO A 178 -7.70 3.15 13.33
C PRO A 178 -6.64 2.33 12.60
N HIS A 179 -5.74 2.93 11.82
CA HIS A 179 -4.84 2.17 10.94
C HIS A 179 -3.42 2.73 10.91
N LEU A 180 -2.43 1.84 10.85
CA LEU A 180 -1.01 2.14 10.75
C LEU A 180 -0.34 1.20 9.76
N SER A 181 0.40 1.76 8.79
CA SER A 181 1.41 1.05 8.02
C SER A 181 2.77 1.33 8.67
N TYR A 182 3.46 0.30 9.15
CA TYR A 182 4.78 0.46 9.77
C TYR A 182 5.74 -0.56 9.17
N TYR A 183 6.56 -0.13 8.23
CA TYR A 183 7.43 -1.00 7.43
C TYR A 183 8.90 -0.73 7.69
N SER A 184 9.73 -1.78 7.60
CA SER A 184 11.19 -1.64 7.66
C SER A 184 11.72 -0.94 6.41
N LEU A 185 12.78 -0.15 6.57
CA LEU A 185 13.47 0.44 5.44
C LEU A 185 14.00 -0.64 4.50
N ILE A 186 13.62 -0.56 3.22
CA ILE A 186 14.23 -1.31 2.13
C ILE A 186 15.01 -0.32 1.27
N ILE A 187 16.29 -0.62 1.02
CA ILE A 187 17.16 0.22 0.19
C ILE A 187 17.09 -0.31 -1.24
N GLU A 188 16.22 0.28 -2.03
CA GLU A 188 16.01 -0.08 -3.42
C GLU A 188 17.00 0.61 -4.36
N ASP A 189 17.34 -0.04 -5.47
CA ASP A 189 18.22 0.51 -6.50
C ASP A 189 17.70 1.84 -7.04
N ASN A 190 18.63 2.74 -7.40
CA ASN A 190 18.34 4.08 -7.93
C ASN A 190 17.67 5.04 -6.95
N THR A 191 17.57 4.71 -5.67
CA THR A 191 17.19 5.65 -4.60
C THR A 191 18.41 6.48 -4.17
N ILE A 192 18.17 7.64 -3.54
CA ILE A 192 19.27 8.46 -2.97
C ILE A 192 20.03 7.65 -1.92
N PHE A 193 19.35 6.82 -1.13
CA PHE A 193 19.98 5.97 -0.14
C PHE A 193 20.91 4.92 -0.78
N SER A 194 20.49 4.28 -1.87
CA SER A 194 21.34 3.32 -2.60
C SER A 194 22.54 4.02 -3.24
N ILE A 195 22.35 5.17 -3.90
CA ILE A 195 23.43 5.96 -4.52
C ILE A 195 24.47 6.39 -3.48
N ASN A 196 24.02 6.78 -2.27
CA ASN A 196 24.88 7.16 -1.16
C ASN A 196 25.44 5.96 -0.39
N LYS A 197 25.20 4.72 -0.86
CA LYS A 197 25.66 3.48 -0.24
C LYS A 197 25.28 3.38 1.25
N ARG A 198 24.03 3.75 1.57
CA ARG A 198 23.50 3.58 2.91
C ARG A 198 23.54 2.11 3.29
N GLU A 199 23.98 1.82 4.50
CA GLU A 199 23.96 0.47 5.06
C GLU A 199 22.66 0.22 5.82
N TYR A 200 22.25 -1.05 5.89
CA TYR A 200 21.18 -1.50 6.79
C TYR A 200 21.65 -1.45 8.23
N ILE A 201 20.73 -1.32 9.15
CA ILE A 201 21.01 -1.52 10.57
C ILE A 201 21.24 -3.02 10.84
N ASP A 202 21.81 -3.33 12.01
CA ASP A 202 21.98 -4.70 12.46
C ASP A 202 20.65 -5.45 12.54
N GLU A 203 20.63 -6.72 12.11
CA GLU A 203 19.40 -7.54 12.02
C GLU A 203 18.76 -7.79 13.40
N ASP A 204 19.54 -7.96 14.46
CA ASP A 204 19.01 -8.12 15.81
C ASP A 204 18.35 -6.83 16.29
N ILE A 205 18.90 -5.67 15.91
CA ILE A 205 18.30 -4.37 16.23
C ILE A 205 16.98 -4.21 15.46
N ASP A 206 16.94 -4.53 14.15
CA ASP A 206 15.72 -4.47 13.33
C ASP A 206 14.63 -5.39 13.91
N TYR A 207 14.98 -6.64 14.25
CA TYR A 207 14.06 -7.57 14.89
C TYR A 207 13.51 -7.07 16.24
N ASN A 208 14.36 -6.46 17.06
CA ASN A 208 13.92 -5.89 18.34
C ASN A 208 12.98 -4.71 18.15
N MET A 209 13.18 -3.88 17.12
CA MET A 209 12.25 -2.80 16.73
C MET A 209 10.90 -3.39 16.26
N TYR A 210 10.93 -4.36 15.35
CA TYR A 210 9.73 -5.06 14.89
C TYR A 210 8.93 -5.65 16.07
N LYS A 211 9.61 -6.36 16.97
CA LYS A 211 8.98 -6.94 18.15
C LYS A 211 8.34 -5.86 19.04
N TYR A 212 9.07 -4.77 19.32
CA TYR A 212 8.55 -3.68 20.14
C TYR A 212 7.31 -3.03 19.53
N ILE A 213 7.29 -2.82 18.20
CA ILE A 213 6.16 -2.29 17.44
C ILE A 213 4.95 -3.23 17.62
N ASN A 214 5.11 -4.52 17.36
CA ASN A 214 4.05 -5.52 17.47
C ASN A 214 3.46 -5.57 18.89
N ASP A 215 4.31 -5.69 19.89
CA ASP A 215 3.89 -5.81 21.29
C ASP A 215 3.13 -4.55 21.73
N THR A 216 3.61 -3.37 21.33
CA THR A 216 2.98 -2.08 21.67
C THR A 216 1.62 -1.95 21.00
N LEU A 217 1.51 -2.18 19.70
CA LEU A 217 0.27 -2.02 18.96
C LEU A 217 -0.78 -3.05 19.39
N LYS A 218 -0.39 -4.29 19.62
CA LYS A 218 -1.25 -5.34 20.15
C LYS A 218 -1.83 -4.97 21.52
N LYS A 219 -1.01 -4.44 22.41
CA LYS A 219 -1.45 -3.95 23.75
C LYS A 219 -2.49 -2.83 23.64
N HIS A 220 -2.46 -2.02 22.57
CA HIS A 220 -3.44 -0.95 22.32
C HIS A 220 -4.60 -1.39 21.42
N GLY A 221 -4.77 -2.71 21.19
CA GLY A 221 -5.91 -3.30 20.48
C GLY A 221 -5.87 -3.15 18.98
N TYR A 222 -4.67 -2.99 18.39
CA TYR A 222 -4.47 -3.13 16.95
C TYR A 222 -4.15 -4.59 16.61
N ILE A 223 -4.65 -5.02 15.47
CA ILE A 223 -4.38 -6.35 14.89
C ILE A 223 -3.32 -6.16 13.81
N HIS A 224 -2.21 -6.87 13.91
CA HIS A 224 -1.26 -7.03 12.81
C HIS A 224 -1.91 -7.99 11.81
N TYR A 225 -2.45 -7.51 10.69
CA TYR A 225 -3.25 -8.34 9.81
C TYR A 225 -2.50 -8.78 8.52
N GLU A 226 -1.45 -8.04 8.13
CA GLU A 226 -0.55 -8.41 7.03
C GLU A 226 0.84 -7.79 7.26
N THR A 227 1.79 -8.06 6.39
CA THR A 227 3.25 -7.87 6.56
C THR A 227 3.64 -6.56 7.25
N SER A 228 3.04 -5.43 6.89
CA SER A 228 3.43 -4.11 7.39
C SER A 228 2.27 -3.31 7.99
N ASN A 229 1.05 -3.86 8.04
CA ASN A 229 -0.13 -3.11 8.39
C ASN A 229 -0.81 -3.61 9.67
N TYR A 230 -1.22 -2.64 10.46
CA TYR A 230 -1.91 -2.80 11.74
C TYR A 230 -3.21 -2.02 11.71
N ALA A 231 -4.30 -2.63 12.18
CA ALA A 231 -5.61 -2.00 12.17
C ALA A 231 -6.39 -2.30 13.45
N LYS A 232 -7.27 -1.37 13.84
CA LYS A 232 -8.39 -1.72 14.72
C LYS A 232 -9.33 -2.66 13.95
N PRO A 233 -10.08 -3.54 14.64
CA PRO A 233 -11.02 -4.45 13.98
C PRO A 233 -11.93 -3.71 12.98
N HIS A 234 -12.08 -4.25 11.78
CA HIS A 234 -12.89 -3.71 10.67
C HIS A 234 -12.31 -2.46 9.96
N TYR A 235 -11.05 -2.11 10.23
CA TYR A 235 -10.34 -1.02 9.53
C TYR A 235 -9.18 -1.53 8.67
N GLU A 236 -9.09 -2.83 8.46
CA GLU A 236 -8.13 -3.43 7.52
C GLU A 236 -8.35 -2.85 6.12
N SER A 237 -7.28 -2.50 5.40
CA SER A 237 -7.38 -1.96 4.03
C SER A 237 -7.99 -3.00 3.09
N LYS A 238 -9.21 -2.79 2.63
CA LYS A 238 -9.87 -3.68 1.64
C LYS A 238 -9.04 -3.77 0.37
N HIS A 239 -8.43 -2.65 -0.04
CA HIS A 239 -7.60 -2.59 -1.25
C HIS A 239 -6.38 -3.52 -1.17
N ASN A 240 -5.62 -3.46 -0.06
CA ASN A 240 -4.44 -4.31 0.13
C ASN A 240 -4.82 -5.79 0.18
N LEU A 241 -5.94 -6.11 0.81
CA LEU A 241 -6.43 -7.49 0.89
C LEU A 241 -6.77 -8.09 -0.47
N VAL A 242 -7.20 -7.28 -1.45
CA VAL A 242 -7.38 -7.75 -2.85
C VAL A 242 -6.06 -8.28 -3.43
N TYR A 243 -4.95 -7.58 -3.19
CA TYR A 243 -3.63 -8.03 -3.64
C TYR A 243 -3.20 -9.32 -2.93
N TRP A 244 -3.32 -9.35 -1.60
CA TRP A 244 -2.92 -10.52 -0.81
C TRP A 244 -3.79 -11.76 -1.05
N ASN A 245 -5.02 -11.58 -1.52
CA ASN A 245 -5.90 -12.67 -1.95
C ASN A 245 -5.66 -13.10 -3.40
N ASN A 246 -4.73 -12.47 -4.11
CA ASN A 246 -4.53 -12.66 -5.54
C ASN A 246 -5.84 -12.54 -6.34
N GLU A 247 -6.63 -11.53 -6.01
CA GLU A 247 -7.88 -11.19 -6.69
C GLU A 247 -7.62 -10.22 -7.83
N GLU A 248 -8.57 -10.11 -8.75
CA GLU A 248 -8.45 -9.25 -9.93
C GLU A 248 -8.62 -7.76 -9.58
N TYR A 249 -7.78 -6.93 -10.19
CA TYR A 249 -7.82 -5.48 -10.04
C TYR A 249 -7.36 -4.76 -11.31
N TYR A 250 -7.85 -3.54 -11.48
CA TYR A 250 -7.39 -2.60 -12.48
C TYR A 250 -6.27 -1.71 -11.93
N GLY A 251 -5.25 -1.47 -12.74
CA GLY A 251 -4.23 -0.44 -12.51
C GLY A 251 -4.22 0.55 -13.68
N PHE A 252 -4.40 1.83 -13.39
CA PHE A 252 -4.38 2.92 -14.35
C PHE A 252 -3.31 3.93 -14.02
N GLY A 253 -2.77 4.58 -15.04
CA GLY A 253 -1.70 5.55 -14.88
C GLY A 253 -0.31 4.95 -15.10
N LEU A 254 0.69 5.81 -15.06
CA LEU A 254 2.09 5.48 -15.32
C LEU A 254 2.57 4.37 -14.38
N SER A 255 3.23 3.34 -14.90
CA SER A 255 3.76 2.17 -14.16
C SER A 255 2.73 1.30 -13.42
N ALA A 256 1.45 1.63 -13.43
CA ALA A 256 0.43 0.84 -12.74
C ALA A 256 0.37 -0.60 -13.27
N VAL A 257 0.10 -1.54 -12.37
CA VAL A 257 -0.09 -2.95 -12.70
C VAL A 257 -1.56 -3.30 -12.60
N SER A 258 -2.06 -4.11 -13.52
CA SER A 258 -3.40 -4.72 -13.48
C SER A 258 -3.25 -6.24 -13.40
N TYR A 259 -4.21 -6.90 -12.75
CA TYR A 259 -4.38 -8.36 -12.84
C TYR A 259 -5.82 -8.66 -13.23
N LEU A 260 -6.03 -9.09 -14.46
CA LEU A 260 -7.37 -9.29 -15.04
C LEU A 260 -7.35 -10.49 -15.98
N ASN A 261 -8.36 -11.37 -15.88
CA ASN A 261 -8.50 -12.53 -16.76
C ASN A 261 -7.21 -13.37 -16.87
N ASN A 262 -6.53 -13.55 -15.75
CA ASN A 262 -5.24 -14.24 -15.63
C ASN A 262 -4.06 -13.54 -16.36
N TYR A 263 -4.21 -12.30 -16.77
CA TYR A 263 -3.12 -11.49 -17.29
C TYR A 263 -2.65 -10.49 -16.25
N ARG A 264 -1.35 -10.51 -15.95
CA ARG A 264 -0.67 -9.44 -15.20
C ARG A 264 -0.05 -8.48 -16.19
N SER A 265 -0.61 -7.29 -16.25
CA SER A 265 -0.23 -6.26 -17.23
C SER A 265 0.38 -5.06 -16.52
N THR A 266 1.51 -4.59 -17.02
CA THR A 266 2.22 -3.43 -16.46
C THR A 266 2.19 -2.27 -17.45
N ASN A 267 1.81 -1.11 -16.98
CA ASN A 267 1.85 0.12 -17.76
C ASN A 267 3.29 0.64 -17.90
N THR A 268 3.52 1.39 -18.96
CA THR A 268 4.83 2.01 -19.22
C THR A 268 5.29 2.92 -18.08
N LYS A 269 6.58 2.88 -17.76
CA LYS A 269 7.26 3.84 -16.88
C LYS A 269 7.70 5.10 -17.63
N ASN A 270 7.58 5.13 -18.96
CA ASN A 270 8.01 6.24 -19.79
C ASN A 270 6.87 7.25 -19.99
N ILE A 271 6.98 8.42 -19.36
CA ILE A 271 5.96 9.48 -19.44
C ILE A 271 5.70 9.93 -20.88
N SER A 272 6.73 10.01 -21.74
CA SER A 272 6.53 10.43 -23.12
C SER A 272 5.74 9.42 -23.97
N LYS A 273 5.85 8.13 -23.68
CA LYS A 273 4.99 7.08 -24.28
C LYS A 273 3.57 7.21 -23.76
N TYR A 274 3.42 7.34 -22.43
CA TYR A 274 2.12 7.46 -21.78
C TYR A 274 1.30 8.64 -22.33
N LEU A 275 1.92 9.82 -22.46
CA LEU A 275 1.30 11.03 -23.02
C LEU A 275 0.95 10.94 -24.52
N LYS A 276 1.41 9.91 -25.22
CA LYS A 276 1.02 9.58 -26.60
C LYS A 276 -0.05 8.49 -26.68
N GLY A 277 -0.64 8.08 -25.56
CA GLY A 277 -1.65 7.02 -25.48
C GLY A 277 -1.07 5.60 -25.56
N ILE A 278 0.25 5.43 -25.40
CA ILE A 278 0.90 4.11 -25.33
C ILE A 278 1.00 3.73 -23.86
N TYR A 279 -0.05 3.09 -23.34
CA TYR A 279 -0.18 2.82 -21.90
C TYR A 279 0.54 1.55 -21.50
N LEU A 280 0.38 0.45 -22.24
CA LEU A 280 0.88 -0.87 -21.89
C LEU A 280 2.35 -1.02 -22.24
N ASP A 281 3.14 -1.58 -21.33
CA ASP A 281 4.54 -1.96 -21.56
C ASP A 281 4.68 -3.48 -21.69
N ASN A 282 4.03 -4.23 -20.79
CA ASN A 282 4.10 -5.70 -20.75
C ASN A 282 2.76 -6.30 -20.31
N SER A 283 2.49 -7.54 -20.76
CA SER A 283 1.34 -8.33 -20.32
C SER A 283 1.71 -9.82 -20.36
N ILE A 284 1.67 -10.45 -19.19
CA ILE A 284 2.06 -11.84 -18.99
C ILE A 284 0.83 -12.64 -18.60
N TYR A 285 0.56 -13.72 -19.35
CA TYR A 285 -0.45 -14.69 -18.98
C TYR A 285 0.04 -15.57 -17.82
N GLU A 286 -0.70 -15.65 -16.74
CA GLU A 286 -0.46 -16.55 -15.64
C GLU A 286 -1.29 -17.82 -15.83
N ASP A 287 -0.63 -18.94 -16.15
CA ASP A 287 -1.29 -20.24 -16.16
C ASP A 287 -1.71 -20.66 -14.73
N VAL A 288 -2.40 -21.79 -14.62
CA VAL A 288 -2.94 -22.22 -13.33
C VAL A 288 -1.84 -22.49 -12.28
N ASP A 289 -0.66 -22.91 -12.68
CA ASP A 289 0.43 -23.22 -11.76
C ASP A 289 1.07 -21.91 -11.23
N ILE A 290 1.27 -20.92 -12.09
CA ILE A 290 1.69 -19.56 -11.69
C ILE A 290 0.63 -18.92 -10.77
N GLN A 291 -0.66 -19.07 -11.08
CA GLN A 291 -1.73 -18.54 -10.22
C GLN A 291 -1.74 -19.18 -8.82
N LYS A 292 -1.53 -20.51 -8.72
CA LYS A 292 -1.41 -21.22 -7.44
C LYS A 292 -0.19 -20.73 -6.66
N GLN A 293 0.95 -20.62 -7.32
CA GLN A 293 2.19 -20.10 -6.74
C GLN A 293 1.98 -18.69 -6.18
N ASN A 294 1.43 -17.77 -6.98
CA ASN A 294 1.13 -16.40 -6.56
C ASN A 294 0.12 -16.37 -5.40
N THR A 295 -0.90 -17.23 -5.42
CA THR A 295 -1.88 -17.31 -4.31
C THR A 295 -1.23 -17.75 -3.02
N ILE A 296 -0.24 -18.65 -3.06
CA ILE A 296 0.52 -19.08 -1.88
C ILE A 296 1.42 -17.96 -1.38
N ILE A 297 2.22 -17.36 -2.26
CA ILE A 297 3.17 -16.30 -1.90
C ILE A 297 2.45 -15.07 -1.33
N LEU A 298 1.41 -14.61 -2.01
CA LEU A 298 0.63 -13.43 -1.58
C LEU A 298 -0.22 -13.74 -0.34
N GLY A 299 -0.82 -14.92 -0.27
CA GLY A 299 -1.66 -15.33 0.86
C GLY A 299 -0.89 -15.41 2.17
N PHE A 300 0.38 -15.82 2.14
CA PHE A 300 1.24 -15.84 3.32
C PHE A 300 1.78 -14.47 3.74
N ARG A 301 1.49 -13.40 3.01
CA ARG A 301 1.70 -12.02 3.48
C ARG A 301 0.66 -11.61 4.53
N LYS A 302 -0.45 -12.32 4.64
CA LYS A 302 -1.44 -12.12 5.71
C LYS A 302 -1.12 -13.00 6.92
N LEU A 303 -1.31 -12.47 8.13
CA LEU A 303 -1.12 -13.26 9.34
C LEU A 303 -2.16 -14.37 9.48
N GLU A 304 -3.37 -14.18 8.99
CA GLU A 304 -4.38 -15.24 8.93
C GLU A 304 -4.03 -16.33 7.91
N GLY A 305 -3.23 -15.99 6.87
CA GLY A 305 -2.81 -16.92 5.84
C GLY A 305 -3.85 -17.16 4.75
N ILE A 306 -3.90 -18.41 4.27
CA ILE A 306 -4.70 -18.84 3.11
C ILE A 306 -5.88 -19.65 3.60
N ASN A 307 -7.10 -19.24 3.24
CA ASN A 307 -8.31 -20.02 3.52
C ASN A 307 -8.34 -21.30 2.68
N LEU A 308 -8.34 -22.44 3.33
CA LEU A 308 -8.25 -23.76 2.68
C LEU A 308 -9.47 -24.06 1.78
N THR A 309 -10.66 -23.69 2.22
CA THR A 309 -11.89 -23.87 1.42
C THR A 309 -11.88 -23.00 0.16
N ASN A 310 -11.45 -21.72 0.28
CA ASN A 310 -11.37 -20.83 -0.88
C ASN A 310 -10.33 -21.33 -1.89
N TYR A 311 -9.17 -21.81 -1.42
CA TYR A 311 -8.16 -22.39 -2.29
C TYR A 311 -8.70 -23.63 -3.03
N GLN A 312 -9.33 -24.58 -2.31
CA GLN A 312 -9.92 -25.77 -2.89
C GLN A 312 -11.02 -25.47 -3.92
N ASN A 313 -11.89 -24.47 -3.61
CA ASN A 313 -12.94 -24.04 -4.54
C ASN A 313 -12.37 -23.42 -5.82
N ARG A 314 -11.25 -22.69 -5.70
CA ARG A 314 -10.63 -21.99 -6.83
C ARG A 314 -9.83 -22.95 -7.73
N TYR A 315 -9.11 -23.89 -7.14
CA TYR A 315 -8.14 -24.73 -7.87
C TYR A 315 -8.52 -26.21 -7.93
N HIS A 316 -9.60 -26.63 -7.26
CA HIS A 316 -10.05 -28.02 -7.14
C HIS A 316 -8.98 -28.97 -6.59
N GLU A 317 -8.08 -28.45 -5.76
CA GLU A 317 -6.97 -29.16 -5.13
C GLU A 317 -6.92 -28.86 -3.64
N ASN A 318 -6.45 -29.84 -2.84
CA ASN A 318 -6.21 -29.63 -1.43
C ASN A 318 -4.80 -29.05 -1.23
N LEU A 319 -4.70 -27.83 -0.72
CA LEU A 319 -3.42 -27.14 -0.48
C LEU A 319 -2.49 -27.93 0.46
N LEU A 320 -3.07 -28.71 1.38
CA LEU A 320 -2.31 -29.53 2.35
C LEU A 320 -1.64 -30.76 1.73
N ASP A 321 -1.92 -31.12 0.48
CA ASP A 321 -1.24 -32.20 -0.24
C ASP A 321 0.10 -31.75 -0.86
N ASN A 322 0.39 -30.48 -0.82
CA ASN A 322 1.65 -29.92 -1.32
C ASN A 322 2.84 -30.37 -0.44
N LYS A 323 3.84 -31.00 -1.05
CA LYS A 323 4.99 -31.58 -0.34
C LYS A 323 5.81 -30.55 0.45
N ILE A 324 5.97 -29.33 -0.09
CA ILE A 324 6.68 -28.24 0.57
C ILE A 324 5.91 -27.82 1.82
N ILE A 325 4.59 -27.66 1.71
CA ILE A 325 3.72 -27.31 2.84
C ILE A 325 3.78 -28.36 3.93
N ILE A 326 3.70 -29.66 3.56
CA ILE A 326 3.82 -30.76 4.52
C ILE A 326 5.16 -30.67 5.30
N SER A 327 6.27 -30.39 4.61
CA SER A 327 7.58 -30.24 5.26
C SER A 327 7.59 -29.07 6.22
N LEU A 328 7.14 -27.90 5.78
CA LEU A 328 7.12 -26.68 6.58
C LEU A 328 6.18 -26.78 7.81
N ILE A 329 5.08 -27.54 7.71
CA ILE A 329 4.21 -27.87 8.86
C ILE A 329 4.97 -28.75 9.85
N LYS A 330 5.67 -29.79 9.39
CA LYS A 330 6.49 -30.66 10.26
C LYS A 330 7.60 -29.91 10.98
N GLU A 331 8.16 -28.88 10.33
CA GLU A 331 9.17 -27.98 10.90
C GLU A 331 8.56 -26.95 11.86
N GLY A 332 7.23 -26.85 11.95
CA GLY A 332 6.51 -25.86 12.74
C GLY A 332 6.60 -24.43 12.20
N LYS A 333 7.02 -24.27 10.94
CA LYS A 333 7.06 -22.96 10.24
C LYS A 333 5.68 -22.55 9.73
N LEU A 334 4.88 -23.53 9.31
CA LEU A 334 3.48 -23.35 8.95
C LEU A 334 2.59 -24.07 9.96
N GLU A 335 1.38 -23.57 10.14
CA GLU A 335 0.34 -24.19 10.97
C GLU A 335 -1.04 -24.02 10.35
N VAL A 336 -1.95 -24.93 10.69
CA VAL A 336 -3.37 -24.86 10.32
C VAL A 336 -4.18 -24.42 11.53
N SER A 337 -4.92 -23.33 11.38
CA SER A 337 -5.81 -22.80 12.42
C SER A 337 -7.10 -22.26 11.80
N ASN A 338 -8.26 -22.61 12.36
CA ASN A 338 -9.57 -22.10 11.92
C ASN A 338 -9.82 -22.18 10.40
N ASN A 339 -9.41 -23.28 9.74
CA ASN A 339 -9.50 -23.49 8.30
C ASN A 339 -8.58 -22.58 7.46
N TYR A 340 -7.54 -22.01 8.08
CA TYR A 340 -6.49 -21.26 7.39
C TYR A 340 -5.14 -21.96 7.54
N LEU A 341 -4.36 -21.99 6.48
CA LEU A 341 -2.95 -22.32 6.50
C LEU A 341 -2.15 -21.03 6.59
N ARG A 342 -1.35 -20.87 7.63
CA ARG A 342 -0.61 -19.65 7.90
C ARG A 342 0.84 -19.89 8.33
N ILE A 343 1.66 -18.87 8.22
CA ILE A 343 2.98 -18.88 8.85
C ILE A 343 2.79 -18.73 10.36
N SER A 344 3.48 -19.57 11.15
CA SER A 344 3.46 -19.48 12.62
C SER A 344 4.02 -18.12 13.08
N ASP A 345 3.40 -17.51 14.07
CA ASP A 345 3.71 -16.13 14.51
C ASP A 345 5.22 -15.87 14.74
N LYS A 346 5.94 -16.85 15.28
CA LYS A 346 7.39 -16.75 15.56
C LYS A 346 8.26 -16.69 14.32
N TYR A 347 7.73 -17.09 13.13
CA TYR A 347 8.46 -17.09 11.88
C TYR A 347 7.99 -15.98 10.92
N PHE A 348 6.97 -15.20 11.31
CA PHE A 348 6.39 -14.20 10.41
C PHE A 348 7.40 -13.10 10.02
N TYR A 349 8.26 -12.68 10.95
CA TYR A 349 9.34 -11.72 10.67
C TYR A 349 10.28 -12.19 9.56
N ILE A 350 10.60 -13.47 9.50
CA ILE A 350 11.44 -14.07 8.46
C ILE A 350 10.62 -14.77 7.37
N SER A 351 9.39 -14.31 7.12
CA SER A 351 8.48 -14.94 6.14
C SER A 351 9.11 -15.11 4.75
N ASN A 352 10.00 -14.21 4.32
CA ASN A 352 10.68 -14.31 3.03
C ASN A 352 11.50 -15.61 2.88
N GLU A 353 12.13 -16.11 3.96
CA GLU A 353 12.85 -17.39 3.93
C GLU A 353 11.91 -18.60 3.73
N ILE A 354 10.65 -18.44 4.12
CA ILE A 354 9.62 -19.46 3.89
C ILE A 354 9.11 -19.35 2.46
N LEU A 355 8.84 -18.12 2.00
CA LEU A 355 8.26 -17.87 0.67
C LEU A 355 9.17 -18.28 -0.48
N ILE A 356 10.49 -18.21 -0.31
CA ILE A 356 11.46 -18.63 -1.35
C ILE A 356 11.32 -20.10 -1.75
N ASN A 357 10.74 -20.94 -0.88
CA ASN A 357 10.47 -22.34 -1.20
C ASN A 357 9.38 -22.54 -2.27
N PHE A 358 8.62 -21.50 -2.58
CA PHE A 358 7.52 -21.51 -3.54
C PHE A 358 7.82 -20.79 -4.84
N ILE A 359 9.06 -20.31 -5.06
CA ILE A 359 9.51 -19.60 -6.27
C ILE A 359 10.18 -20.53 -7.27
#